data_60c181ce71c14de5ed8f71b6d7887ae2
#
_entry.id   60c181ce71c14de5ed8f71b6d7887ae2
#
_cell.length_a   1.000
_cell.length_b   1.000
_cell.length_c   1.000
_cell.angle_alpha   90.00
_cell.angle_beta   90.00
_cell.angle_gamma   90.00
#
_symmetry.space_group_name_H-M   'P 1'
#
loop_
_entity.id
_entity.type
_entity.pdbx_description
1 polymer ?
#
loop_
_entity_poly.entity_id
_entity_poly.type
_entity_poly.pdbx_seq_one_letter_code
_entity_poly.pdbx_strand_id
1 'polypeptide(L)'
;LIVNTFGNLPTYFNISDIVFLGGSFVSKGGHNPIEPAINNCVIITGPHVYNWQNIYEDMLRNNACFVFNKISILEKKIKKLFEDNNEMNKMKENSKKLTQKNFFDSDRLIYIIKNLIEVAPC
;
A
#
# COMPACT_ATOMS: atom_id res chain seq x y z
N LEU A 1 10.52 -13.61 -13.83
CA LEU A 1 9.18 -13.70 -14.43
C LEU A 1 8.69 -12.30 -14.77
N ILE A 2 8.32 -12.08 -16.03
CA ILE A 2 7.65 -10.85 -16.48
C ILE A 2 6.18 -11.20 -16.73
N VAL A 3 5.26 -10.42 -16.13
CA VAL A 3 3.83 -10.55 -16.29
C VAL A 3 3.31 -9.36 -17.06
N ASN A 4 2.70 -9.59 -18.21
CA ASN A 4 2.15 -8.56 -19.11
C ASN A 4 0.63 -8.67 -19.30
N THR A 5 -0.06 -9.27 -18.33
CA THR A 5 -1.51 -9.44 -18.34
C THR A 5 -2.19 -8.50 -17.34
N PHE A 6 -3.39 -8.03 -17.65
CA PHE A 6 -4.21 -7.22 -16.74
C PHE A 6 -5.09 -8.10 -15.84
N GLY A 7 -5.42 -7.59 -14.65
CA GLY A 7 -6.43 -8.17 -13.75
C GLY A 7 -5.91 -9.22 -12.76
N ASN A 8 -4.66 -9.65 -12.85
CA ASN A 8 -4.11 -10.72 -12.00
C ASN A 8 -3.21 -10.22 -10.84
N LEU A 9 -3.08 -8.92 -10.63
CA LEU A 9 -2.23 -8.34 -9.58
C LEU A 9 -2.54 -8.88 -8.18
N PRO A 10 -3.81 -9.02 -7.75
CA PRO A 10 -4.10 -9.57 -6.42
C PRO A 10 -3.54 -10.97 -6.19
N THR A 11 -3.51 -11.81 -7.22
CA THR A 11 -2.92 -13.16 -7.13
C THR A 11 -1.43 -13.10 -6.81
N TYR A 12 -0.71 -12.16 -7.43
CA TYR A 12 0.73 -11.98 -7.17
C TYR A 12 0.97 -11.36 -5.79
N PHE A 13 0.12 -10.43 -5.35
CA PHE A 13 0.22 -9.90 -3.99
C PHE A 13 0.01 -11.00 -2.94
N ASN A 14 -0.94 -11.90 -3.13
CA ASN A 14 -1.22 -13.00 -2.20
C ASN A 14 -0.04 -13.96 -1.98
N ILE A 15 0.86 -14.08 -2.94
CA ILE A 15 2.05 -14.95 -2.84
C ILE A 15 3.34 -14.19 -2.57
N SER A 16 3.26 -12.86 -2.39
CA SER A 16 4.41 -11.99 -2.17
C SER A 16 4.52 -11.56 -0.72
N ASP A 17 5.71 -11.61 -0.15
CA ASP A 17 5.99 -11.04 1.17
C ASP A 17 6.29 -9.54 1.10
N ILE A 18 7.00 -9.13 0.06
CA ILE A 18 7.44 -7.75 -0.15
C ILE A 18 7.02 -7.29 -1.55
N VAL A 19 6.45 -6.12 -1.63
CA VAL A 19 6.07 -5.48 -2.91
C VAL A 19 6.79 -4.15 -3.04
N PHE A 20 7.53 -3.99 -4.13
CA PHE A 20 8.05 -2.70 -4.55
C PHE A 20 7.08 -2.03 -5.51
N LEU A 21 6.58 -0.85 -5.13
CA LEU A 21 5.67 -0.06 -5.95
C LEU A 21 6.46 0.93 -6.82
N GLY A 22 6.41 0.69 -8.11
CA GLY A 22 7.11 1.48 -9.13
C GLY A 22 6.50 2.87 -9.38
N GLY A 23 7.00 3.58 -10.41
CA GLY A 23 6.57 4.94 -10.72
C GLY A 23 6.94 5.98 -9.65
N SER A 24 7.75 5.61 -8.68
CA SER A 24 8.08 6.37 -7.48
C SER A 24 9.51 6.93 -7.45
N PHE A 25 10.37 6.51 -8.38
CA PHE A 25 11.71 7.10 -8.60
C PHE A 25 11.73 8.18 -9.67
N VAL A 26 10.67 8.31 -10.41
CA VAL A 26 10.43 9.34 -11.41
C VAL A 26 9.19 10.13 -11.02
N SER A 27 9.04 11.34 -11.53
CA SER A 27 7.91 12.23 -11.19
C SER A 27 6.58 11.77 -11.82
N LYS A 28 6.18 10.53 -11.50
CA LYS A 28 4.87 9.95 -11.89
C LYS A 28 3.90 9.79 -10.73
N GLY A 29 4.34 10.07 -9.50
CA GLY A 29 3.46 10.14 -8.33
C GLY A 29 3.18 8.82 -7.61
N GLY A 30 3.84 7.73 -8.03
CA GLY A 30 3.73 6.41 -7.38
C GLY A 30 2.42 5.68 -7.65
N HIS A 31 2.36 4.41 -7.23
CA HIS A 31 1.20 3.54 -7.36
C HIS A 31 0.45 3.37 -6.03
N ASN A 32 -0.79 2.86 -6.14
CA ASN A 32 -1.69 2.62 -5.01
C ASN A 32 -1.09 1.60 -4.02
N PRO A 33 -0.86 1.97 -2.74
CA PRO A 33 -0.35 1.04 -1.73
C PRO A 33 -1.43 0.19 -1.06
N ILE A 34 -2.71 0.49 -1.25
CA ILE A 34 -3.81 -0.15 -0.53
C ILE A 34 -3.95 -1.62 -0.93
N GLU A 35 -3.90 -1.92 -2.23
CA GLU A 35 -4.07 -3.29 -2.71
C GLU A 35 -3.04 -4.28 -2.16
N PRO A 36 -1.71 -4.01 -2.24
CA PRO A 36 -0.75 -4.90 -1.61
C PRO A 36 -0.86 -4.92 -0.07
N ALA A 37 -1.27 -3.82 0.56
CA ALA A 37 -1.49 -3.78 2.00
C ALA A 37 -2.61 -4.72 2.46
N ILE A 38 -3.73 -4.74 1.75
CA ILE A 38 -4.85 -5.67 2.01
C ILE A 38 -4.38 -7.12 1.86
N ASN A 39 -3.51 -7.39 0.89
CA ASN A 39 -2.96 -8.71 0.63
C ASN A 39 -1.75 -9.07 1.53
N ASN A 40 -1.57 -8.35 2.63
CA ASN A 40 -0.59 -8.67 3.66
C ASN A 40 0.87 -8.59 3.19
N CYS A 41 1.19 -7.66 2.27
CA CYS A 41 2.54 -7.42 1.80
C CYS A 41 3.23 -6.30 2.60
N VAL A 42 4.55 -6.40 2.75
CA VAL A 42 5.39 -5.25 3.08
C VAL A 42 5.52 -4.36 1.86
N ILE A 43 5.24 -3.07 2.02
CA ILE A 43 5.24 -2.10 0.92
C ILE A 43 6.53 -1.29 0.97
N ILE A 44 7.23 -1.28 -0.16
CA ILE A 44 8.44 -0.48 -0.37
C ILE A 44 8.24 0.40 -1.61
N THR A 45 8.64 1.67 -1.53
CA THR A 45 8.46 2.62 -2.62
C THR A 45 9.59 3.67 -2.65
N GLY A 46 9.72 4.37 -3.77
CA GLY A 46 10.59 5.55 -3.89
C GLY A 46 9.95 6.82 -3.32
N PRO A 47 10.63 7.98 -3.45
CA PRO A 47 10.22 9.21 -2.79
C PRO A 47 9.05 9.94 -3.47
N HIS A 48 8.76 9.68 -4.74
CA HIS A 48 7.71 10.38 -5.48
C HIS A 48 6.37 9.64 -5.38
N VAL A 49 5.60 9.94 -4.33
CA VAL A 49 4.31 9.28 -4.00
C VAL A 49 3.13 10.27 -3.91
N TYR A 50 3.24 11.42 -4.56
CA TYR A 50 2.29 12.54 -4.40
C TYR A 50 0.85 12.22 -4.84
N ASN A 51 0.62 11.24 -5.71
CA ASN A 51 -0.74 10.79 -6.06
C ASN A 51 -1.46 10.13 -4.87
N TRP A 52 -0.72 9.63 -3.90
CA TRP A 52 -1.20 8.89 -2.73
C TRP A 52 -0.61 9.43 -1.43
N GLN A 53 -0.23 10.71 -1.42
CA GLN A 53 0.56 11.34 -0.36
C GLN A 53 -0.01 11.10 1.04
N ASN A 54 -1.28 11.40 1.26
CA ASN A 54 -1.93 11.26 2.57
C ASN A 54 -1.86 9.81 3.09
N ILE A 55 -2.05 8.83 2.19
CA ILE A 55 -2.01 7.41 2.53
C ILE A 55 -0.58 7.00 2.91
N TYR A 56 0.41 7.39 2.12
CA TYR A 56 1.81 7.08 2.44
C TYR A 56 2.29 7.77 3.71
N GLU A 57 1.85 9.00 4.01
CA GLU A 57 2.15 9.67 5.27
C GLU A 57 1.59 8.90 6.47
N ASP A 58 0.35 8.43 6.40
CA ASP A 58 -0.24 7.60 7.45
C ASP A 58 0.47 6.26 7.59
N MET A 59 0.83 5.63 6.49
CA MET A 59 1.59 4.38 6.50
C MET A 59 2.99 4.56 7.11
N LEU A 60 3.68 5.65 6.82
CA LEU A 60 4.99 5.96 7.40
C LEU A 60 4.90 6.20 8.90
N ARG A 61 3.92 6.98 9.37
CA ARG A 61 3.70 7.24 10.81
C ARG A 61 3.45 5.95 11.61
N ASN A 62 2.87 4.94 10.96
CA ASN A 62 2.53 3.66 11.58
C ASN A 62 3.51 2.53 11.26
N ASN A 63 4.67 2.81 10.66
CA ASN A 63 5.63 1.79 10.21
C ASN A 63 4.99 0.70 9.34
N ALA A 64 4.10 1.09 8.43
CA ALA A 64 3.37 0.22 7.53
C ALA A 64 3.97 0.15 6.12
N CYS A 65 4.89 1.05 5.79
CA CYS A 65 5.63 1.04 4.54
C CYS A 65 7.06 1.55 4.73
N PHE A 66 7.87 1.38 3.71
CA PHE A 66 9.24 1.91 3.66
C PHE A 66 9.45 2.72 2.40
N VAL A 67 9.86 3.99 2.57
CA VAL A 67 10.23 4.90 1.47
C VAL A 67 11.73 5.08 1.45
N PHE A 68 12.35 4.95 0.29
CA PHE A 68 13.79 5.12 0.14
C PHE A 68 14.12 5.98 -1.09
N ASN A 69 15.28 6.63 -1.05
CA ASN A 69 15.78 7.51 -2.11
C ASN A 69 17.08 7.01 -2.76
N LYS A 70 17.66 5.93 -2.24
CA LYS A 70 18.90 5.32 -2.74
C LYS A 70 18.78 3.80 -2.78
N ILE A 71 19.22 3.18 -3.87
CA ILE A 71 19.19 1.72 -4.07
C ILE A 71 19.95 0.98 -2.97
N SER A 72 21.07 1.53 -2.49
CA SER A 72 21.86 0.92 -1.42
C SER A 72 21.09 0.83 -0.08
N ILE A 73 20.17 1.74 0.17
CA ILE A 73 19.28 1.70 1.34
C ILE A 73 18.21 0.62 1.17
N LEU A 74 17.64 0.51 -0.03
CA LEU A 74 16.69 -0.54 -0.38
C LEU A 74 17.29 -1.93 -0.16
N GLU A 75 18.47 -2.18 -0.70
CA GLU A 75 19.15 -3.48 -0.60
C GLU A 75 19.34 -3.89 0.87
N LYS A 76 19.86 -2.98 1.70
CA LYS A 76 20.02 -3.22 3.15
C LYS A 76 18.69 -3.52 3.84
N LYS A 77 17.64 -2.78 3.49
CA LYS A 77 16.31 -2.97 4.09
C LYS A 77 15.70 -4.31 3.71
N ILE A 78 15.76 -4.68 2.44
CA ILE A 78 15.25 -5.97 1.96
C ILE A 78 16.00 -7.13 2.65
N LYS A 79 17.32 -7.06 2.69
CA LYS A 79 18.13 -8.08 3.37
C LYS A 79 17.72 -8.22 4.84
N LYS A 80 17.60 -7.09 5.55
CA LYS A 80 17.17 -7.09 6.95
C LYS A 80 15.78 -7.71 7.13
N LEU A 81 14.81 -7.41 6.27
CA LEU A 81 13.47 -7.97 6.35
C LEU A 81 13.45 -9.49 6.16
N PHE A 82 14.32 -10.04 5.31
CA PHE A 82 14.45 -11.49 5.17
C PHE A 82 15.18 -12.15 6.34
N GLU A 83 16.06 -11.43 7.04
CA GLU A 83 16.76 -11.91 8.23
C GLU A 83 15.92 -11.77 9.51
N ASP A 84 15.01 -10.78 9.56
CA ASP A 84 14.16 -10.48 10.73
C ASP A 84 12.68 -10.63 10.39
N ASN A 85 12.17 -11.85 10.57
CA ASN A 85 10.76 -12.15 10.36
C ASN A 85 9.82 -11.35 11.28
N ASN A 86 10.28 -10.93 12.46
CA ASN A 86 9.45 -10.14 13.38
C ASN A 86 9.22 -8.74 12.84
N GLU A 87 10.25 -8.08 12.30
CA GLU A 87 10.10 -6.78 11.66
C GLU A 87 9.16 -6.85 10.45
N MET A 88 9.36 -7.86 9.60
CA MET A 88 8.51 -8.09 8.42
C MET A 88 7.05 -8.29 8.81
N ASN A 89 6.76 -9.17 9.76
CA ASN A 89 5.40 -9.46 10.22
C ASN A 89 4.74 -8.23 10.86
N LYS A 90 5.49 -7.45 11.63
CA LYS A 90 4.99 -6.22 12.23
C LYS A 90 4.61 -5.16 11.18
N MET A 91 5.41 -4.99 10.15
CA MET A 91 5.09 -4.09 9.04
C MET A 91 3.83 -4.55 8.28
N LYS A 92 3.69 -5.85 8.01
CA LYS A 92 2.49 -6.44 7.38
C LYS A 92 1.24 -6.17 8.21
N GLU A 93 1.32 -6.42 9.51
CA GLU A 93 0.20 -6.21 10.44
C GLU A 93 -0.21 -4.73 10.51
N ASN A 94 0.76 -3.81 10.63
CA ASN A 94 0.50 -2.38 10.63
C ASN A 94 -0.18 -1.93 9.34
N SER A 95 0.30 -2.40 8.20
CA SER A 95 -0.25 -2.12 6.88
C SER A 95 -1.71 -2.58 6.77
N LYS A 96 -1.99 -3.80 7.21
CA LYS A 96 -3.35 -4.38 7.22
C LYS A 96 -4.30 -3.60 8.14
N LYS A 97 -3.86 -3.22 9.33
CA LYS A 97 -4.68 -2.44 10.28
C LYS A 97 -5.10 -1.08 9.71
N LEU A 98 -4.18 -0.40 9.03
CA LEU A 98 -4.48 0.89 8.38
C LEU A 98 -5.50 0.75 7.25
N THR A 99 -5.39 -0.29 6.43
CA THR A 99 -6.35 -0.52 5.35
C THR A 99 -7.72 -0.87 5.88
N GLN A 100 -7.82 -1.65 6.93
CA GLN A 100 -9.10 -1.96 7.58
C GLN A 100 -9.78 -0.69 8.13
N LYS A 101 -9.03 0.21 8.76
CA LYS A 101 -9.55 1.50 9.24
C LYS A 101 -10.08 2.37 8.10
N ASN A 102 -9.34 2.46 7.01
CA ASN A 102 -9.74 3.25 5.85
C ASN A 102 -10.95 2.66 5.12
N PHE A 103 -11.16 1.34 5.15
CA PHE A 103 -12.37 0.70 4.62
C PHE A 103 -13.62 1.05 5.43
N PHE A 104 -13.52 1.13 6.76
CA PHE A 104 -14.64 1.57 7.60
C PHE A 104 -15.08 3.00 7.24
N ASP A 105 -14.14 3.88 6.97
CA ASP A 105 -14.46 5.25 6.53
C ASP A 105 -15.09 5.27 5.13
N SER A 106 -14.70 4.36 4.25
CA SER A 106 -15.30 4.21 2.91
C SER A 106 -16.74 3.68 2.96
N ASP A 107 -17.03 2.71 3.81
CA ASP A 107 -18.39 2.19 4.01
C ASP A 107 -19.33 3.27 4.56
N ARG A 108 -18.83 4.10 5.47
CA ARG A 108 -19.56 5.26 5.96
C ARG A 108 -19.85 6.28 4.86
N LEU A 109 -18.88 6.53 3.99
CA LEU A 109 -19.05 7.42 2.84
C LEU A 109 -20.08 6.85 1.85
N ILE A 110 -20.00 5.57 1.54
CA ILE A 110 -20.95 4.87 0.67
C ILE A 110 -22.37 4.93 1.28
N TYR A 111 -22.52 4.74 2.57
CA TYR A 111 -23.80 4.87 3.28
C TYR A 111 -24.37 6.28 3.15
N ILE A 112 -23.54 7.32 3.35
CA ILE A 112 -23.95 8.72 3.18
C ILE A 112 -24.39 9.00 1.74
N ILE A 113 -23.61 8.55 0.76
CA ILE A 113 -23.92 8.75 -0.67
C ILE A 113 -25.25 8.05 -1.03
N LYS A 114 -25.47 6.83 -0.60
CA LYS A 114 -26.72 6.10 -0.85
C LYS A 114 -27.92 6.87 -0.28
N ASN A 115 -27.83 7.33 0.96
CA ASN A 115 -28.92 8.11 1.57
C ASN A 115 -29.18 9.44 0.87
N LEU A 116 -28.15 10.10 0.35
CA LEU A 116 -28.31 11.32 -0.45
C LEU A 116 -29.00 11.07 -1.79
N ILE A 117 -28.75 9.93 -2.41
CA ILE A 117 -29.39 9.55 -3.68
C ILE A 117 -30.86 9.14 -3.44
N GLU A 118 -31.18 8.44 -2.36
CA GLU A 118 -32.56 8.05 -2.02
C GLU A 118 -33.44 9.24 -1.60
N VAL A 119 -32.86 10.31 -1.09
CA VAL A 119 -33.57 11.54 -0.68
C VAL A 119 -33.68 12.58 -1.81
N ALA A 120 -32.92 12.41 -2.89
CA ALA A 120 -33.03 13.31 -4.04
C ALA A 120 -34.34 13.07 -4.78
N PRO A 121 -35.29 14.03 -4.81
CA PRO A 121 -36.54 13.89 -5.59
C PRO A 121 -36.17 13.76 -7.07
N CYS A 122 -36.73 12.77 -7.70
CA CYS A 122 -36.65 12.62 -9.15
C CYS A 122 -37.28 13.82 -9.88
#